data_59343d55f46f0461b8d5e3ffd5ea2fca
#
_entry.id   59343d55f46f0461b8d5e3ffd5ea2fca
#
_cell.length_a   1.000
_cell.length_b   1.000
_cell.length_c   1.000
_cell.angle_alpha   90.00
_cell.angle_beta   90.00
_cell.angle_gamma   90.00
#
_symmetry.space_group_name_H-M   'P 1'
#
loop_
_entity.id
_entity.type
_entity.pdbx_description
1 polymer ?
#
loop_
_entity_poly.entity_id
_entity_poly.type
_entity_poly.pdbx_seq_one_letter_code
_entity_poly.pdbx_strand_id
1 'polypeptide(L)'
;MKSKNLFENILKSVKSKGFNHIELDSVIETNHIVERSGESFRRFIFSFNDQNGNELCLRPDLTIASCLKYLNDKAKGTRKVFYNGQAFRKTLNRTDPIIRNQIGFEIIGSKKEKEDDKKIVETAIKSLSKFNYTSGSLTIGNVEIFKLLLNKLDIPIYSKEV
;
A
#
# COMPACT_ATOMS: atom_id res chain seq x y z
N MET A 1 18.44 -17.21 -10.88
CA MET A 1 17.39 -18.04 -11.55
C MET A 1 16.22 -18.40 -10.62
N LYS A 2 16.42 -18.85 -9.37
CA LYS A 2 15.29 -19.22 -8.45
C LYS A 2 14.31 -18.09 -8.12
N SER A 3 14.79 -16.84 -7.96
CA SER A 3 13.93 -15.70 -7.60
C SER A 3 12.98 -15.26 -8.74
N LYS A 4 13.42 -15.34 -10.01
CA LYS A 4 12.60 -14.97 -11.17
C LYS A 4 11.41 -15.92 -11.36
N ASN A 5 11.64 -17.21 -11.23
CA ASN A 5 10.57 -18.24 -11.31
C ASN A 5 9.55 -18.09 -10.17
N LEU A 6 9.99 -17.69 -8.98
CA LEU A 6 9.12 -17.50 -7.83
C LEU A 6 8.19 -16.30 -8.04
N PHE A 7 8.75 -15.19 -8.51
CA PHE A 7 8.00 -14.00 -8.86
C PHE A 7 6.91 -14.29 -9.90
N GLU A 8 7.27 -14.98 -11.00
CA GLU A 8 6.32 -15.36 -12.04
C GLU A 8 5.19 -16.26 -11.50
N ASN A 9 5.48 -17.15 -10.56
CA ASN A 9 4.46 -18.00 -9.93
C ASN A 9 3.48 -17.20 -9.07
N ILE A 10 3.95 -16.17 -8.38
CA ILE A 10 3.09 -15.25 -7.63
C ILE A 10 2.19 -14.49 -8.59
N LEU A 11 2.75 -13.91 -9.66
CA LEU A 11 1.99 -13.20 -10.67
C LEU A 11 0.89 -14.07 -11.29
N LYS A 12 1.21 -15.31 -11.64
CA LYS A 12 0.22 -16.28 -12.15
C LYS A 12 -0.88 -16.55 -11.12
N SER A 13 -0.51 -16.74 -9.86
CA SER A 13 -1.48 -16.99 -8.77
C SER A 13 -2.39 -15.80 -8.53
N VAL A 14 -1.89 -14.57 -8.60
CA VAL A 14 -2.68 -13.34 -8.41
C VAL A 14 -3.58 -13.10 -9.62
N LYS A 15 -3.08 -13.30 -10.85
CA LYS A 15 -3.88 -13.23 -12.08
C LYS A 15 -5.05 -14.19 -12.06
N SER A 16 -4.84 -15.45 -11.65
CA SER A 16 -5.91 -16.46 -11.59
C SER A 16 -7.04 -16.10 -10.63
N LYS A 17 -6.84 -15.12 -9.72
CA LYS A 17 -7.86 -14.59 -8.81
C LYS A 17 -8.55 -13.33 -9.36
N GLY A 18 -8.31 -12.99 -10.62
CA GLY A 18 -8.93 -11.88 -11.31
C GLY A 18 -8.29 -10.51 -11.05
N PHE A 19 -7.02 -10.49 -10.60
CA PHE A 19 -6.26 -9.25 -10.51
C PHE A 19 -5.51 -8.99 -11.82
N ASN A 20 -5.56 -7.75 -12.29
CA ASN A 20 -4.87 -7.29 -13.51
C ASN A 20 -3.58 -6.56 -13.13
N HIS A 21 -2.52 -6.80 -13.89
CA HIS A 21 -1.28 -6.06 -13.71
C HIS A 21 -1.45 -4.61 -14.15
N ILE A 22 -0.90 -3.69 -13.36
CA ILE A 22 -0.81 -2.28 -13.70
C ILE A 22 0.62 -1.78 -13.53
N GLU A 23 1.02 -0.87 -14.41
CA GLU A 23 2.24 -0.09 -14.26
C GLU A 23 1.91 1.22 -13.55
N LEU A 24 2.80 1.64 -12.67
CA LEU A 24 2.62 2.80 -11.81
C LEU A 24 3.76 3.79 -11.99
N ASP A 25 3.44 5.06 -12.04
CA ASP A 25 4.41 6.15 -12.15
C ASP A 25 5.33 6.17 -10.94
N SER A 26 6.62 6.39 -11.18
CA SER A 26 7.63 6.48 -10.12
C SER A 26 7.71 7.87 -9.50
N VAL A 27 7.24 8.89 -10.24
CA VAL A 27 7.18 10.28 -9.81
C VAL A 27 5.72 10.68 -9.69
N ILE A 28 5.34 11.23 -8.56
CA ILE A 28 3.97 11.69 -8.27
C ILE A 28 4.03 13.03 -7.52
N GLU A 29 2.91 13.73 -7.45
CA GLU A 29 2.80 14.95 -6.67
C GLU A 29 2.96 14.67 -5.18
N THR A 30 3.82 15.44 -4.51
CA THR A 30 4.10 15.27 -3.07
C THR A 30 2.85 15.46 -2.22
N ASN A 31 1.95 16.33 -2.65
CA ASN A 31 0.71 16.65 -1.94
C ASN A 31 -0.15 15.42 -1.68
N HIS A 32 -0.30 14.52 -2.66
CA HIS A 32 -1.08 13.28 -2.49
C HIS A 32 -0.55 12.38 -1.39
N ILE A 33 0.77 12.40 -1.17
CA ILE A 33 1.39 11.63 -0.09
C ILE A 33 1.15 12.31 1.26
N VAL A 34 1.38 13.62 1.32
CA VAL A 34 1.28 14.39 2.56
C VAL A 34 -0.15 14.44 3.09
N GLU A 35 -1.13 14.67 2.22
CA GLU A 35 -2.55 14.65 2.58
C GLU A 35 -2.98 13.31 3.20
N ARG A 36 -2.44 12.20 2.72
CA ARG A 36 -2.80 10.87 3.21
C ARG A 36 -2.01 10.44 4.44
N SER A 37 -0.71 10.76 4.48
CA SER A 37 0.24 10.25 5.50
C SER A 37 0.57 11.26 6.58
N GLY A 38 0.10 12.51 6.43
CA GLY A 38 0.40 13.61 7.33
C GLY A 38 1.73 14.31 7.01
N GLU A 39 1.85 15.57 7.42
CA GLU A 39 3.04 16.40 7.17
C GLU A 39 4.32 15.81 7.78
N SER A 40 4.21 15.11 8.90
CA SER A 40 5.33 14.42 9.54
C SER A 40 6.01 13.38 8.65
N PHE A 41 5.29 12.87 7.64
CA PHE A 41 5.83 11.89 6.69
C PHE A 41 6.76 12.51 5.66
N ARG A 42 6.71 13.84 5.44
CA ARG A 42 7.55 14.59 4.48
C ARG A 42 9.04 14.31 4.66
N ARG A 43 9.51 14.14 5.90
CA ARG A 43 10.91 13.81 6.19
C ARG A 43 11.41 12.50 5.55
N PHE A 44 10.51 11.62 5.13
CA PHE A 44 10.83 10.34 4.49
C PHE A 44 10.72 10.38 2.97
N ILE A 45 10.29 11.50 2.39
CA ILE A 45 10.02 11.65 0.96
C ILE A 45 11.24 12.26 0.27
N PHE A 46 11.60 11.74 -0.91
CA PHE A 46 12.52 12.38 -1.83
C PHE A 46 11.74 13.32 -2.73
N SER A 47 11.60 14.58 -2.33
CA SER A 47 10.88 15.60 -3.11
C SER A 47 11.83 16.50 -3.89
N PHE A 48 11.33 17.06 -4.98
CA PHE A 48 11.99 18.01 -5.88
C PHE A 48 10.92 18.80 -6.63
N ASN A 49 11.31 19.92 -7.23
CA ASN A 49 10.38 20.72 -8.04
C ASN A 49 10.58 20.42 -9.53
N ASP A 50 9.48 20.44 -10.28
CA ASP A 50 9.51 20.45 -11.73
C ASP A 50 9.84 21.86 -12.26
N GLN A 51 9.92 21.99 -13.59
CA GLN A 51 10.21 23.27 -14.25
C GLN A 51 9.11 24.33 -14.03
N ASN A 52 7.92 23.96 -13.59
CA ASN A 52 6.78 24.84 -13.34
C ASN A 52 6.65 25.20 -11.85
N GLY A 53 7.55 24.67 -11.00
CA GLY A 53 7.53 24.87 -9.55
C GLY A 53 6.61 23.90 -8.78
N ASN A 54 6.01 22.91 -9.45
CA ASN A 54 5.21 21.90 -8.75
C ASN A 54 6.11 20.96 -7.93
N GLU A 55 5.75 20.70 -6.68
CA GLU A 55 6.49 19.79 -5.84
C GLU A 55 6.12 18.34 -6.17
N LEU A 56 7.09 17.62 -6.70
CA LEU A 56 7.01 16.21 -7.04
C LEU A 56 7.85 15.38 -6.08
N CYS A 57 7.60 14.08 -6.02
CA CYS A 57 8.43 13.17 -5.25
C CYS A 57 8.59 11.81 -5.93
N LEU A 58 9.67 11.11 -5.58
CA LEU A 58 9.74 9.68 -5.82
C LEU A 58 8.73 8.98 -4.91
N ARG A 59 7.86 8.16 -5.48
CA ARG A 59 6.79 7.46 -4.72
C ARG A 59 7.36 6.69 -3.53
N PRO A 60 6.92 6.99 -2.29
CA PRO A 60 7.39 6.28 -1.09
C PRO A 60 6.69 4.94 -0.88
N ASP A 61 5.58 4.70 -1.56
CA ASP A 61 4.85 3.42 -1.64
C ASP A 61 4.10 3.32 -2.97
N LEU A 62 3.51 2.17 -3.24
CA LEU A 62 2.81 1.92 -4.48
C LEU A 62 1.28 1.96 -4.33
N THR A 63 0.74 1.91 -3.13
CA THR A 63 -0.71 1.94 -2.87
C THR A 63 -1.32 3.26 -3.31
N ILE A 64 -0.73 4.39 -2.89
CA ILE A 64 -1.22 5.73 -3.29
C ILE A 64 -1.11 5.90 -4.81
N ALA A 65 0.01 5.48 -5.42
CA ALA A 65 0.18 5.53 -6.86
C ALA A 65 -0.90 4.70 -7.60
N SER A 66 -1.31 3.55 -7.05
CA SER A 66 -2.37 2.72 -7.64
C SER A 66 -3.74 3.37 -7.54
N CYS A 67 -4.03 4.06 -6.43
CA CYS A 67 -5.26 4.83 -6.26
C CYS A 67 -5.30 6.03 -7.23
N LEU A 68 -4.20 6.76 -7.37
CA LEU A 68 -4.09 7.86 -8.32
C LEU A 68 -4.33 7.39 -9.75
N LYS A 69 -3.74 6.26 -10.14
CA LYS A 69 -3.99 5.69 -11.46
C LYS A 69 -5.46 5.33 -11.68
N TYR A 70 -6.13 4.75 -10.68
CA TYR A 70 -7.56 4.47 -10.75
C TYR A 70 -8.37 5.76 -11.00
N LEU A 71 -8.04 6.86 -10.33
CA LEU A 71 -8.71 8.16 -10.49
C LEU A 71 -8.40 8.78 -11.84
N ASN A 72 -7.14 8.81 -12.26
CA ASN A 72 -6.69 9.39 -13.52
C ASN A 72 -7.29 8.66 -14.74
N ASP A 73 -7.40 7.34 -14.66
CA ASP A 73 -8.07 6.52 -15.69
C ASP A 73 -9.60 6.75 -15.70
N LYS A 74 -10.15 7.59 -14.80
CA LYS A 74 -11.60 7.80 -14.60
C LYS A 74 -12.34 6.47 -14.47
N ALA A 75 -11.71 5.52 -13.79
CA ALA A 75 -12.23 4.17 -13.64
C ALA A 75 -13.55 4.17 -12.89
N LYS A 76 -14.50 3.39 -13.38
CA LYS A 76 -15.80 3.19 -12.72
C LYS A 76 -15.91 1.75 -12.22
N GLY A 77 -16.53 1.60 -11.05
CA GLY A 77 -16.75 0.28 -10.42
C GLY A 77 -15.49 -0.34 -9.85
N THR A 78 -15.60 -1.60 -9.49
CA THR A 78 -14.53 -2.34 -8.80
C THR A 78 -13.43 -2.74 -9.76
N ARG A 79 -12.18 -2.37 -9.44
CA ARG A 79 -10.98 -2.88 -10.09
C ARG A 79 -10.14 -3.67 -9.09
N LYS A 80 -9.67 -4.84 -9.54
CA LYS A 80 -8.70 -5.66 -8.84
C LYS A 80 -7.38 -5.55 -9.59
N VAL A 81 -6.39 -4.96 -8.95
CA VAL A 81 -5.11 -4.67 -9.58
C VAL A 81 -3.97 -5.25 -8.75
N PHE A 82 -2.88 -5.61 -9.41
CA PHE A 82 -1.63 -5.92 -8.76
C PHE A 82 -0.49 -5.20 -9.47
N TYR A 83 0.55 -4.95 -8.73
CA TYR A 83 1.73 -4.26 -9.21
C TYR A 83 3.00 -4.81 -8.56
N ASN A 84 4.12 -4.56 -9.21
CA ASN A 84 5.44 -4.70 -8.65
C ASN A 84 6.27 -3.47 -9.02
N GLY A 85 7.10 -3.02 -8.13
CA GLY A 85 7.93 -1.86 -8.39
C GLY A 85 8.77 -1.45 -7.19
N GLN A 86 9.49 -0.37 -7.36
CA GLN A 86 10.33 0.21 -6.33
C GLN A 86 9.60 1.32 -5.60
N ALA A 87 9.71 1.31 -4.28
CA ALA A 87 9.36 2.41 -3.40
C ALA A 87 10.65 3.07 -2.88
N PHE A 88 10.62 4.37 -2.70
CA PHE A 88 11.78 5.20 -2.37
C PHE A 88 11.51 5.95 -1.07
N ARG A 89 12.26 5.65 0.00
CA ARG A 89 12.09 6.33 1.29
C ARG A 89 13.44 6.76 1.84
N LYS A 90 13.54 7.99 2.32
CA LYS A 90 14.61 8.39 3.22
C LYS A 90 14.49 7.57 4.50
N THR A 91 15.60 7.14 5.03
CA THR A 91 15.64 6.35 6.27
C THR A 91 16.36 7.13 7.34
N LEU A 92 15.94 6.98 8.59
CA LEU A 92 16.65 7.55 9.73
C LEU A 92 17.85 6.69 10.12
N ASN A 93 17.82 5.43 9.76
CA ASN A 93 18.87 4.46 10.03
C ASN A 93 19.67 4.21 8.73
N ARG A 94 20.99 4.42 8.78
CA ARG A 94 21.88 4.28 7.61
C ARG A 94 21.95 2.86 7.04
N THR A 95 21.55 1.86 7.81
CA THR A 95 21.54 0.45 7.38
C THR A 95 20.26 0.06 6.61
N ASP A 96 19.21 0.87 6.68
CA ASP A 96 17.98 0.57 6.01
C ASP A 96 18.06 0.91 4.51
N PRO A 97 17.51 0.06 3.63
CA PRO A 97 17.52 0.33 2.20
C PRO A 97 16.62 1.52 1.86
N ILE A 98 17.16 2.46 1.09
CA ILE A 98 16.42 3.60 0.51
C ILE A 98 15.43 3.11 -0.54
N ILE A 99 15.80 2.09 -1.31
CA ILE A 99 15.00 1.49 -2.37
C ILE A 99 14.46 0.16 -1.87
N ARG A 100 13.14 0.00 -1.90
CA ARG A 100 12.46 -1.24 -1.48
C ARG A 100 11.64 -1.78 -2.64
N ASN A 101 11.89 -3.02 -3.03
CA ASN A 101 11.04 -3.70 -3.99
C ASN A 101 9.74 -4.14 -3.31
N GLN A 102 8.62 -3.75 -3.87
CA GLN A 102 7.28 -4.07 -3.37
C GLN A 102 6.47 -4.82 -4.41
N ILE A 103 5.69 -5.78 -3.95
CA ILE A 103 4.59 -6.37 -4.68
C ILE A 103 3.34 -6.06 -3.88
N GLY A 104 2.32 -5.54 -4.54
CA GLY A 104 1.05 -5.28 -3.90
C GLY A 104 -0.12 -5.67 -4.80
N PHE A 105 -1.28 -5.77 -4.18
CA PHE A 105 -2.54 -5.97 -4.86
C PHE A 105 -3.64 -5.25 -4.10
N GLU A 106 -4.53 -4.60 -4.85
CA GLU A 106 -5.56 -3.73 -4.34
C GLU A 106 -6.91 -4.10 -4.95
N ILE A 107 -7.97 -3.88 -4.18
CA ILE A 107 -9.35 -3.87 -4.67
C ILE A 107 -9.89 -2.46 -4.46
N ILE A 108 -10.07 -1.72 -5.55
CA ILE A 108 -10.43 -0.29 -5.51
C ILE A 108 -11.84 -0.13 -6.05
N GLY A 109 -12.64 0.75 -5.43
CA GLY A 109 -14.00 1.10 -5.86
C GLY A 109 -15.05 0.03 -5.58
N SER A 110 -14.78 -0.91 -4.70
CA SER A 110 -15.76 -1.91 -4.25
C SER A 110 -16.68 -1.37 -3.16
N LYS A 111 -17.87 -1.96 -3.07
CA LYS A 111 -18.85 -1.75 -1.98
C LYS A 111 -18.94 -2.96 -1.04
N LYS A 112 -18.09 -3.98 -1.24
CA LYS A 112 -18.11 -5.26 -0.52
C LYS A 112 -16.90 -5.41 0.39
N GLU A 113 -16.69 -4.44 1.28
CA GLU A 113 -15.49 -4.31 2.11
C GLU A 113 -15.09 -5.62 2.80
N LYS A 114 -15.98 -6.23 3.57
CA LYS A 114 -15.68 -7.45 4.35
C LYS A 114 -15.26 -8.64 3.49
N GLU A 115 -15.89 -8.82 2.33
CA GLU A 115 -15.56 -9.92 1.40
C GLU A 115 -14.24 -9.65 0.71
N ASP A 116 -13.97 -8.38 0.37
CA ASP A 116 -12.75 -7.98 -0.30
C ASP A 116 -11.55 -7.98 0.67
N ASP A 117 -11.71 -7.55 1.92
CA ASP A 117 -10.68 -7.68 2.96
C ASP A 117 -10.29 -9.15 3.17
N LYS A 118 -11.26 -10.05 3.30
CA LYS A 118 -11.01 -11.48 3.37
C LYS A 118 -10.23 -11.97 2.15
N LYS A 119 -10.61 -11.53 0.96
CA LYS A 119 -9.95 -11.91 -0.29
C LYS A 119 -8.52 -11.41 -0.37
N ILE A 120 -8.25 -10.19 0.09
CA ILE A 120 -6.90 -9.61 0.15
C ILE A 120 -6.04 -10.45 1.10
N VAL A 121 -6.49 -10.71 2.32
CA VAL A 121 -5.78 -11.51 3.31
C VAL A 121 -5.48 -12.92 2.79
N GLU A 122 -6.47 -13.61 2.22
CA GLU A 122 -6.27 -14.94 1.62
C GLU A 122 -5.28 -14.91 0.46
N THR A 123 -5.30 -13.82 -0.34
CA THR A 123 -4.37 -13.68 -1.46
C THR A 123 -2.95 -13.46 -0.96
N ALA A 124 -2.77 -12.64 0.10
CA ALA A 124 -1.47 -12.43 0.74
C ALA A 124 -0.89 -13.73 1.29
N ILE A 125 -1.65 -14.47 2.10
CA ILE A 125 -1.22 -15.74 2.70
C ILE A 125 -0.83 -16.75 1.61
N LYS A 126 -1.68 -16.92 0.60
CA LYS A 126 -1.40 -17.84 -0.52
C LYS A 126 -0.20 -17.41 -1.37
N SER A 127 0.08 -16.13 -1.44
CA SER A 127 1.27 -15.61 -2.12
C SER A 127 2.53 -15.90 -1.32
N LEU A 128 2.50 -15.69 -0.01
CA LEU A 128 3.63 -15.97 0.89
C LEU A 128 3.98 -17.48 0.93
N SER A 129 3.00 -18.36 0.85
CA SER A 129 3.26 -19.81 0.82
C SER A 129 4.11 -20.25 -0.38
N LYS A 130 4.11 -19.46 -1.48
CA LYS A 130 4.98 -19.71 -2.64
C LYS A 130 6.46 -19.39 -2.38
N PHE A 131 6.77 -18.66 -1.33
CA PHE A 131 8.14 -18.38 -0.88
C PHE A 131 8.71 -19.44 0.07
N ASN A 132 8.06 -20.60 0.20
CA ASN A 132 8.42 -21.61 1.18
C ASN A 132 8.40 -21.10 2.64
N TYR A 133 7.63 -20.04 2.91
CA TYR A 133 7.32 -19.65 4.27
C TYR A 133 6.37 -20.67 4.85
N THR A 134 6.91 -21.50 5.74
CA THR A 134 6.17 -22.59 6.41
C THR A 134 5.62 -22.18 7.77
N SER A 135 6.11 -21.08 8.32
CA SER A 135 5.66 -20.54 9.60
C SER A 135 5.63 -19.01 9.56
N GLY A 136 4.64 -18.44 10.21
CA GLY A 136 4.47 -16.99 10.33
C GLY A 136 3.26 -16.66 11.17
N SER A 137 3.18 -15.42 11.66
CA SER A 137 2.00 -14.90 12.35
C SER A 137 1.31 -13.85 11.48
N LEU A 138 -0.02 -13.89 11.47
CA LEU A 138 -0.85 -12.84 10.89
C LEU A 138 -1.38 -11.98 12.03
N THR A 139 -1.00 -10.72 12.06
CA THR A 139 -1.54 -9.74 13.01
C THR A 139 -2.57 -8.88 12.29
N ILE A 140 -3.79 -8.84 12.80
CA ILE A 140 -4.88 -8.01 12.28
C ILE A 140 -5.19 -6.94 13.33
N GLY A 141 -5.09 -5.67 12.93
CA GLY A 141 -5.49 -4.52 13.75
C GLY A 141 -6.79 -3.91 13.21
N ASN A 142 -7.59 -3.38 14.13
CA ASN A 142 -8.80 -2.63 13.76
C ASN A 142 -8.93 -1.43 14.70
N VAL A 143 -8.95 -0.23 14.13
CA VAL A 143 -9.05 1.05 14.87
C VAL A 143 -10.35 1.14 15.66
N GLU A 144 -11.45 0.54 15.18
CA GLU A 144 -12.74 0.54 15.87
C GLU A 144 -12.68 -0.19 17.23
N ILE A 145 -11.87 -1.25 17.34
CA ILE A 145 -11.63 -1.93 18.63
C ILE A 145 -11.00 -0.96 19.63
N PHE A 146 -10.02 -0.18 19.17
CA PHE A 146 -9.35 0.83 20.00
C PHE A 146 -10.32 1.95 20.42
N LYS A 147 -11.11 2.47 19.48
CA LYS A 147 -12.14 3.48 19.77
C LYS A 147 -13.18 2.97 20.77
N LEU A 148 -13.64 1.73 20.62
CA LEU A 148 -14.57 1.11 21.56
C LEU A 148 -13.97 0.96 22.96
N LEU A 149 -12.68 0.63 23.05
CA LEU A 149 -11.96 0.58 24.32
C LEU A 149 -11.86 1.98 24.96
N LEU A 150 -11.42 2.99 24.20
CA LEU A 150 -11.34 4.37 24.68
C LEU A 150 -12.68 4.89 25.19
N ASN A 151 -13.78 4.55 24.52
CA ASN A 151 -15.12 4.96 24.92
C ASN A 151 -15.58 4.33 26.25
N LYS A 152 -15.02 3.17 26.60
CA LYS A 152 -15.28 2.51 27.90
C LYS A 152 -14.41 3.03 29.04
N LEU A 153 -13.37 3.78 28.75
CA LEU A 153 -12.51 4.37 29.75
C LEU A 153 -13.09 5.69 30.24
N ASP A 154 -13.03 5.92 31.55
CA ASP A 154 -13.40 7.19 32.16
C ASP A 154 -12.24 8.19 32.06
N ILE A 155 -12.00 8.67 30.83
CA ILE A 155 -10.98 9.65 30.49
C ILE A 155 -11.61 10.86 29.82
N PRO A 156 -11.03 12.07 29.94
CA PRO A 156 -11.54 13.28 29.31
C PRO A 156 -11.71 13.14 27.79
N ILE A 157 -12.76 13.75 27.22
CA ILE A 157 -13.11 13.65 25.78
C ILE A 157 -11.94 14.04 24.88
N TYR A 158 -11.21 15.10 25.21
CA TYR A 158 -10.04 15.55 24.43
C TYR A 158 -8.90 14.53 24.38
N SER A 159 -8.86 13.56 25.30
CA SER A 159 -7.89 12.47 25.29
C SER A 159 -8.35 11.25 24.46
N LYS A 160 -9.59 11.28 23.94
CA LYS A 160 -10.19 10.22 23.11
C LYS A 160 -10.14 10.53 21.61
N GLU A 161 -9.73 11.74 21.24
CA GLU A 161 -9.55 12.12 19.84
C GLU A 161 -8.24 11.52 19.32
N VAL A 162 -8.36 10.57 18.36
CA VAL A 162 -7.25 9.88 17.69
C VAL A 162 -7.42 10.00 16.17
#